data_81a1d4c6239157e132a8e9afab4ea51e
#
_entry.id   81a1d4c6239157e132a8e9afab4ea51e
#
_cell.length_a   1.000
_cell.length_b   1.000
_cell.length_c   1.000
_cell.angle_alpha   90.00
_cell.angle_beta   90.00
_cell.angle_gamma   90.00
#
_symmetry.space_group_name_H-M   'P 1'
#
loop_
_entity.id
_entity.type
_entity.pdbx_description
1 polymer ?
#
loop_
_entity_poly.entity_id
_entity_poly.type
_entity_poly.pdbx_seq_one_letter_code
_entity_poly.pdbx_strand_id
1 'polypeptide(L)'
;MTVLCPQLALLSCVTVILTVIATKFLSKAMKKFFTKRQVLLGNLNGTVEEMVTGYKSVVAYNRQENVIKDFNNVSDELTRVGIIAEILGGSMGPVMNVINNISFVIIAAFGGYFAINHIISIGVISAFIVYAKQFGRPIDELAQIYGQIQTAIAGAERVFAVMDEPLEDKSGDKNMDKLEGVIKFKDVNFSYTKDKQVLYDFN
;
A
#
# COMPACT_ATOMS: atom_id res chain seq x y z
N MET A 1 -30.59 12.18 -11.53
CA MET A 1 -30.17 13.58 -11.32
C MET A 1 -30.30 14.42 -12.60
N THR A 2 -29.65 14.05 -13.69
CA THR A 2 -29.69 14.83 -14.96
C THR A 2 -31.08 15.04 -15.55
N VAL A 3 -32.01 14.09 -15.37
CA VAL A 3 -33.41 14.19 -15.86
C VAL A 3 -34.26 15.15 -15.02
N LEU A 4 -33.98 15.28 -13.72
CA LEU A 4 -34.77 16.12 -12.81
C LEU A 4 -34.36 17.59 -12.88
N CYS A 5 -33.04 17.88 -12.89
CA CYS A 5 -32.50 19.23 -13.06
C CYS A 5 -31.02 19.14 -13.50
N PRO A 6 -30.73 19.39 -14.80
CA PRO A 6 -29.38 19.28 -15.30
C PRO A 6 -28.41 20.31 -14.67
N GLN A 7 -28.90 21.49 -14.29
CA GLN A 7 -28.10 22.54 -13.67
C GLN A 7 -27.62 22.13 -12.26
N LEU A 8 -28.51 21.58 -11.43
CA LEU A 8 -28.11 21.03 -10.11
C LEU A 8 -27.24 19.79 -10.23
N ALA A 9 -27.43 18.96 -11.25
CA ALA A 9 -26.57 17.82 -11.52
C ALA A 9 -25.15 18.27 -11.86
N LEU A 10 -24.98 19.32 -12.65
CA LEU A 10 -23.69 19.89 -13.00
C LEU A 10 -22.98 20.49 -11.78
N LEU A 11 -23.71 21.18 -10.90
CA LEU A 11 -23.17 21.67 -9.62
C LEU A 11 -22.73 20.52 -8.70
N SER A 12 -23.49 19.42 -8.68
CA SER A 12 -23.10 18.22 -7.92
C SER A 12 -21.81 17.57 -8.46
N CYS A 13 -21.53 17.66 -9.77
CA CYS A 13 -20.28 17.18 -10.33
C CYS A 13 -19.06 17.96 -9.81
N VAL A 14 -19.20 19.25 -9.50
CA VAL A 14 -18.11 20.04 -8.90
C VAL A 14 -17.68 19.46 -7.56
N THR A 15 -18.62 19.04 -6.72
CA THR A 15 -18.30 18.44 -5.42
C THR A 15 -17.63 17.08 -5.56
N VAL A 16 -18.01 16.29 -6.57
CA VAL A 16 -17.34 15.01 -6.88
C VAL A 16 -15.89 15.25 -7.30
N ILE A 17 -15.65 16.23 -8.16
CA ILE A 17 -14.28 16.61 -8.56
C ILE A 17 -13.46 17.03 -7.34
N LEU A 18 -14.04 17.85 -6.46
CA LEU A 18 -13.39 18.28 -5.22
C LEU A 18 -13.03 17.09 -4.32
N THR A 19 -13.94 16.13 -4.18
CA THR A 19 -13.71 14.87 -3.45
C THR A 19 -12.54 14.09 -4.03
N VAL A 20 -12.53 13.90 -5.34
CA VAL A 20 -11.45 13.15 -6.02
C VAL A 20 -10.08 13.83 -5.84
N ILE A 21 -10.03 15.16 -5.97
CA ILE A 21 -8.80 15.94 -5.78
C ILE A 21 -8.31 15.81 -4.33
N ALA A 22 -9.21 16.01 -3.35
CA ALA A 22 -8.86 15.91 -1.93
C ALA A 22 -8.38 14.51 -1.56
N THR A 23 -9.09 13.47 -2.01
CA THR A 23 -8.71 12.06 -1.79
C THR A 23 -7.35 11.76 -2.41
N LYS A 24 -7.11 12.17 -3.65
CA LYS A 24 -5.82 11.93 -4.34
C LYS A 24 -4.67 12.59 -3.63
N PHE A 25 -4.84 13.84 -3.19
CA PHE A 25 -3.81 14.59 -2.48
C PHE A 25 -3.51 13.98 -1.12
N LEU A 26 -4.54 13.70 -0.34
CA LEU A 26 -4.42 13.13 1.00
C LEU A 26 -3.83 11.71 0.97
N SER A 27 -4.32 10.85 0.06
CA SER A 27 -3.81 9.49 -0.11
C SER A 27 -2.34 9.46 -0.52
N LYS A 28 -1.89 10.41 -1.35
CA LYS A 28 -0.46 10.51 -1.72
C LYS A 28 0.40 10.86 -0.50
N ALA A 29 -0.05 11.79 0.32
CA ALA A 29 0.64 12.16 1.55
C ALA A 29 0.67 11.00 2.54
N MET A 30 -0.48 10.36 2.77
CA MET A 30 -0.62 9.18 3.62
C MET A 30 0.34 8.07 3.20
N LYS A 31 0.32 7.68 1.93
CA LYS A 31 1.19 6.60 1.42
C LYS A 31 2.65 6.84 1.76
N LYS A 32 3.15 8.08 1.60
CA LYS A 32 4.54 8.44 1.92
C LYS A 32 4.88 8.16 3.38
N PHE A 33 4.05 8.62 4.30
CA PHE A 33 4.32 8.48 5.74
C PHE A 33 4.06 7.07 6.25
N PHE A 34 3.02 6.39 5.77
CA PHE A 34 2.77 4.99 6.13
C PHE A 34 3.89 4.06 5.65
N THR A 35 4.39 4.26 4.42
CA THR A 35 5.54 3.47 3.93
C THR A 35 6.78 3.73 4.76
N LYS A 36 7.08 5.02 5.09
CA LYS A 36 8.23 5.34 5.94
C LYS A 36 8.09 4.73 7.33
N ARG A 37 6.90 4.79 7.94
CA ARG A 37 6.60 4.14 9.23
C ARG A 37 6.87 2.64 9.18
N GLN A 38 6.44 1.95 8.11
CA GLN A 38 6.65 0.51 7.95
C GLN A 38 8.13 0.14 7.83
N VAL A 39 8.91 0.94 7.12
CA VAL A 39 10.38 0.76 7.02
C VAL A 39 11.03 0.94 8.38
N LEU A 40 10.69 2.00 9.12
CA LEU A 40 11.24 2.26 10.45
C LEU A 40 10.85 1.17 11.46
N LEU A 41 9.63 0.65 11.37
CA LEU A 41 9.19 -0.48 12.20
C LEU A 41 9.99 -1.75 11.88
N GLY A 42 10.25 -2.02 10.60
CA GLY A 42 11.12 -3.12 10.19
C GLY A 42 12.54 -2.97 10.73
N ASN A 43 13.12 -1.77 10.63
CA ASN A 43 14.44 -1.47 11.18
C ASN A 43 14.48 -1.65 12.70
N LEU A 44 13.46 -1.16 13.42
CA LEU A 44 13.36 -1.32 14.87
C LEU A 44 13.33 -2.80 15.27
N ASN A 45 12.50 -3.60 14.58
CA ASN A 45 12.40 -5.04 14.84
C ASN A 45 13.74 -5.74 14.54
N GLY A 46 14.41 -5.41 13.43
CA GLY A 46 15.73 -5.94 13.11
C GLY A 46 16.77 -5.59 14.17
N THR A 47 16.76 -4.35 14.65
CA THR A 47 17.64 -3.90 15.74
C THR A 47 17.39 -4.71 17.02
N VAL A 48 16.12 -4.94 17.39
CA VAL A 48 15.77 -5.76 18.57
C VAL A 48 16.25 -7.20 18.41
N GLU A 49 16.02 -7.81 17.24
CA GLU A 49 16.45 -9.18 16.94
C GLU A 49 17.98 -9.32 17.03
N GLU A 50 18.73 -8.38 16.44
CA GLU A 50 20.18 -8.35 16.49
C GLU A 50 20.69 -8.21 17.94
N MET A 51 20.09 -7.33 18.72
CA MET A 51 20.46 -7.09 20.11
C MET A 51 20.17 -8.30 21.01
N VAL A 52 19.04 -8.96 20.82
CA VAL A 52 18.66 -10.15 21.60
C VAL A 52 19.57 -11.32 21.24
N THR A 53 19.81 -11.54 19.95
CA THR A 53 20.69 -12.61 19.48
C THR A 53 22.15 -12.36 19.87
N GLY A 54 22.61 -11.10 19.75
CA GLY A 54 23.97 -10.66 20.07
C GLY A 54 24.19 -10.28 21.53
N TYR A 55 23.24 -10.53 22.45
CA TYR A 55 23.29 -10.04 23.84
C TYR A 55 24.61 -10.34 24.55
N LYS A 56 25.12 -11.56 24.42
CA LYS A 56 26.39 -11.95 25.05
C LYS A 56 27.56 -11.08 24.57
N SER A 57 27.61 -10.76 23.30
CA SER A 57 28.65 -9.90 22.72
C SER A 57 28.48 -8.45 23.20
N VAL A 58 27.25 -7.93 23.23
CA VAL A 58 26.95 -6.58 23.72
C VAL A 58 27.44 -6.41 25.16
N VAL A 59 27.19 -7.39 26.02
CA VAL A 59 27.66 -7.38 27.43
C VAL A 59 29.18 -7.53 27.53
N ALA A 60 29.78 -8.47 26.77
CA ALA A 60 31.21 -8.72 26.79
C ALA A 60 32.05 -7.48 26.38
N TYR A 61 31.54 -6.68 25.44
CA TYR A 61 32.17 -5.46 24.96
C TYR A 61 31.69 -4.19 25.65
N ASN A 62 30.87 -4.29 26.71
CA ASN A 62 30.30 -3.16 27.46
C ASN A 62 29.60 -2.10 26.56
N ARG A 63 28.77 -2.56 25.58
CA ARG A 63 28.14 -1.73 24.58
C ARG A 63 26.66 -1.44 24.83
N GLN A 64 26.14 -1.76 26.02
CA GLN A 64 24.71 -1.66 26.33
C GLN A 64 24.17 -0.24 26.15
N GLU A 65 24.90 0.79 26.62
CA GLU A 65 24.46 2.18 26.47
C GLU A 65 24.36 2.63 25.00
N ASN A 66 25.31 2.21 24.17
CA ASN A 66 25.29 2.53 22.74
C ASN A 66 24.09 1.90 22.06
N VAL A 67 23.82 0.64 22.37
CA VAL A 67 22.71 -0.13 21.84
C VAL A 67 21.36 0.50 22.24
N ILE A 68 21.20 0.92 23.50
CA ILE A 68 20.01 1.62 23.99
C ILE A 68 19.84 2.97 23.27
N LYS A 69 20.94 3.69 23.06
CA LYS A 69 20.91 4.96 22.33
C LYS A 69 20.47 4.79 20.89
N ASP A 70 20.99 3.78 20.20
CA ASP A 70 20.62 3.48 18.81
C ASP A 70 19.15 3.07 18.70
N PHE A 71 18.67 2.22 19.62
CA PHE A 71 17.24 1.87 19.72
C PHE A 71 16.37 3.10 19.93
N ASN A 72 16.72 3.99 20.87
CA ASN A 72 15.97 5.19 21.16
C ASN A 72 15.90 6.12 19.94
N ASN A 73 17.02 6.29 19.20
CA ASN A 73 17.04 7.11 18.00
C ASN A 73 16.04 6.62 16.94
N VAL A 74 16.01 5.31 16.68
CA VAL A 74 15.07 4.70 15.72
C VAL A 74 13.64 4.79 16.23
N SER A 75 13.42 4.54 17.53
CA SER A 75 12.11 4.63 18.19
C SER A 75 11.53 6.05 18.13
N ASP A 76 12.36 7.07 18.38
CA ASP A 76 11.95 8.48 18.33
C ASP A 76 11.56 8.89 16.89
N GLU A 77 12.34 8.45 15.89
CA GLU A 77 11.98 8.70 14.49
C GLU A 77 10.69 7.99 14.10
N LEU A 78 10.53 6.71 14.51
CA LEU A 78 9.30 5.94 14.29
C LEU A 78 8.09 6.64 14.93
N THR A 79 8.23 7.13 16.16
CA THR A 79 7.18 7.85 16.88
C THR A 79 6.79 9.14 16.14
N ARG A 80 7.75 9.94 15.72
CA ARG A 80 7.50 11.18 14.97
C ARG A 80 6.78 10.92 13.65
N VAL A 81 7.25 9.95 12.87
CA VAL A 81 6.64 9.57 11.60
C VAL A 81 5.27 8.93 11.82
N GLY A 82 5.12 8.13 12.88
CA GLY A 82 3.87 7.51 13.29
C GLY A 82 2.79 8.53 13.62
N ILE A 83 3.10 9.55 14.41
CA ILE A 83 2.17 10.64 14.74
C ILE A 83 1.66 11.33 13.47
N ILE A 84 2.55 11.66 12.53
CA ILE A 84 2.15 12.29 11.25
C ILE A 84 1.27 11.35 10.43
N ALA A 85 1.63 10.07 10.35
CA ALA A 85 0.85 9.07 9.65
C ALA A 85 -0.58 8.95 10.22
N GLU A 86 -0.71 8.87 11.54
CA GLU A 86 -2.01 8.79 12.23
C GLU A 86 -2.85 10.06 12.07
N ILE A 87 -2.23 11.25 12.15
CA ILE A 87 -2.93 12.53 11.90
C ILE A 87 -3.47 12.56 10.46
N LEU A 88 -2.65 12.20 9.47
CA LEU A 88 -3.07 12.17 8.07
C LEU A 88 -4.17 11.12 7.85
N GLY A 89 -4.03 9.92 8.43
CA GLY A 89 -5.04 8.86 8.36
C GLY A 89 -6.36 9.28 8.98
N GLY A 90 -6.31 9.82 10.19
CA GLY A 90 -7.49 10.28 10.92
C GLY A 90 -8.15 11.52 10.31
N SER A 91 -7.43 12.32 9.52
CA SER A 91 -7.98 13.53 8.88
C SER A 91 -8.88 13.23 7.69
N MET A 92 -8.83 12.02 7.13
CA MET A 92 -9.64 11.65 5.95
C MET A 92 -11.14 11.83 6.20
N GLY A 93 -11.66 11.29 7.31
CA GLY A 93 -13.07 11.44 7.68
C GLY A 93 -13.54 12.88 7.83
N PRO A 94 -12.89 13.68 8.68
CA PRO A 94 -13.21 15.12 8.81
C PRO A 94 -13.16 15.89 7.49
N VAL A 95 -12.17 15.66 6.64
CA VAL A 95 -12.06 16.33 5.33
C VAL A 95 -13.24 15.96 4.43
N MET A 96 -13.62 14.67 4.37
CA MET A 96 -14.80 14.24 3.61
C MET A 96 -16.10 14.84 4.15
N ASN A 97 -16.24 14.96 5.48
CA ASN A 97 -17.40 15.61 6.08
C ASN A 97 -17.50 17.10 5.70
N VAL A 98 -16.38 17.82 5.68
CA VAL A 98 -16.36 19.23 5.23
C VAL A 98 -16.80 19.32 3.77
N ILE A 99 -16.27 18.47 2.88
CA ILE A 99 -16.66 18.46 1.46
C ILE A 99 -18.16 18.15 1.31
N ASN A 100 -18.68 17.18 2.05
CA ASN A 100 -20.12 16.84 2.03
C ASN A 100 -20.99 17.99 2.51
N ASN A 101 -20.56 18.72 3.54
CA ASN A 101 -21.27 19.90 4.03
C ASN A 101 -21.23 21.06 3.02
N ILE A 102 -20.11 21.27 2.34
CA ILE A 102 -20.02 22.25 1.24
C ILE A 102 -20.97 21.85 0.12
N SER A 103 -21.02 20.58 -0.26
CA SER A 103 -21.97 20.06 -1.24
C SER A 103 -23.43 20.35 -0.84
N PHE A 104 -23.76 20.09 0.42
CA PHE A 104 -25.09 20.39 0.96
C PHE A 104 -25.44 21.88 0.84
N VAL A 105 -24.52 22.76 1.24
CA VAL A 105 -24.74 24.23 1.17
C VAL A 105 -24.94 24.67 -0.28
N ILE A 106 -24.14 24.19 -1.22
CA ILE A 106 -24.26 24.50 -2.65
C ILE A 106 -25.65 24.06 -3.18
N ILE A 107 -26.03 22.80 -2.91
CA ILE A 107 -27.31 22.26 -3.38
C ILE A 107 -28.49 23.02 -2.74
N ALA A 108 -28.43 23.36 -1.46
CA ALA A 108 -29.47 24.09 -0.77
C ALA A 108 -29.62 25.54 -1.28
N ALA A 109 -28.50 26.24 -1.48
CA ALA A 109 -28.50 27.62 -1.96
C ALA A 109 -29.01 27.72 -3.40
N PHE A 110 -28.43 26.97 -4.33
CA PHE A 110 -28.84 27.01 -5.74
C PHE A 110 -30.17 26.32 -5.96
N GLY A 111 -30.47 25.24 -5.24
CA GLY A 111 -31.78 24.60 -5.27
C GLY A 111 -32.88 25.51 -4.76
N GLY A 112 -32.63 26.24 -3.66
CA GLY A 112 -33.55 27.27 -3.15
C GLY A 112 -33.78 28.38 -4.15
N TYR A 113 -32.72 28.89 -4.78
CA TYR A 113 -32.82 29.90 -5.83
C TYR A 113 -33.69 29.42 -7.01
N PHE A 114 -33.48 28.19 -7.49
CA PHE A 114 -34.27 27.61 -8.57
C PHE A 114 -35.74 27.34 -8.17
N ALA A 115 -35.98 26.98 -6.89
CA ALA A 115 -37.34 26.79 -6.39
C ALA A 115 -38.09 28.09 -6.30
N ILE A 116 -37.49 29.20 -5.84
CA ILE A 116 -38.09 30.53 -5.78
C ILE A 116 -38.45 31.01 -7.20
N ASN A 117 -37.66 30.70 -8.20
CA ASN A 117 -37.92 31.03 -9.60
C ASN A 117 -38.83 30.00 -10.29
N HIS A 118 -39.50 29.11 -9.55
CA HIS A 118 -40.42 28.10 -10.06
C HIS A 118 -39.82 27.11 -11.11
N ILE A 119 -38.49 26.99 -11.14
CA ILE A 119 -37.78 26.07 -12.07
C ILE A 119 -37.89 24.63 -11.59
N ILE A 120 -37.85 24.43 -10.27
CA ILE A 120 -37.93 23.11 -9.62
C ILE A 120 -38.83 23.13 -8.40
N SER A 121 -39.35 21.97 -8.01
CA SER A 121 -40.11 21.84 -6.76
C SER A 121 -39.15 21.61 -5.56
N ILE A 122 -39.63 21.93 -4.35
CA ILE A 122 -38.89 21.70 -3.09
C ILE A 122 -38.54 20.20 -2.92
N GLY A 123 -39.42 19.29 -3.39
CA GLY A 123 -39.16 17.87 -3.37
C GLY A 123 -37.94 17.46 -4.19
N VAL A 124 -37.64 18.17 -5.28
CA VAL A 124 -36.42 17.94 -6.09
C VAL A 124 -35.17 18.30 -5.30
N ILE A 125 -35.17 19.38 -4.50
CA ILE A 125 -34.03 19.76 -3.65
C ILE A 125 -33.75 18.66 -2.64
N SER A 126 -34.79 18.17 -1.96
CA SER A 126 -34.64 17.08 -0.99
C SER A 126 -34.07 15.81 -1.62
N ALA A 127 -34.56 15.44 -2.81
CA ALA A 127 -34.03 14.30 -3.57
C ALA A 127 -32.57 14.50 -3.96
N PHE A 128 -32.15 15.71 -4.38
CA PHE A 128 -30.76 16.00 -4.71
C PHE A 128 -29.84 15.92 -3.50
N ILE A 129 -30.25 16.39 -2.34
CA ILE A 129 -29.48 16.28 -1.09
C ILE A 129 -29.23 14.81 -0.74
N VAL A 130 -30.27 13.96 -0.85
CA VAL A 130 -30.13 12.52 -0.59
C VAL A 130 -29.20 11.86 -1.62
N TYR A 131 -29.41 12.14 -2.89
CA TYR A 131 -28.59 11.57 -3.96
C TYR A 131 -27.12 12.02 -3.88
N ALA A 132 -26.85 13.29 -3.54
CA ALA A 132 -25.49 13.80 -3.38
C ALA A 132 -24.74 13.07 -2.24
N LYS A 133 -25.42 12.84 -1.12
CA LYS A 133 -24.85 12.07 0.00
C LYS A 133 -24.57 10.61 -0.35
N GLN A 134 -25.43 10.00 -1.17
CA GLN A 134 -25.28 8.60 -1.57
C GLN A 134 -24.25 8.42 -2.69
N PHE A 135 -23.89 9.48 -3.43
CA PHE A 135 -23.02 9.36 -4.60
C PHE A 135 -21.55 9.13 -4.23
N GLY A 136 -21.10 9.58 -3.07
CA GLY A 136 -19.72 9.37 -2.59
C GLY A 136 -19.41 7.91 -2.30
N ARG A 137 -20.35 7.19 -1.70
CA ARG A 137 -20.16 5.81 -1.26
C ARG A 137 -19.74 4.83 -2.36
N PRO A 138 -20.42 4.76 -3.54
CA PRO A 138 -19.98 3.92 -4.65
C PRO A 138 -18.58 4.24 -5.16
N ILE A 139 -18.16 5.51 -5.11
CA ILE A 139 -16.82 5.92 -5.54
C ILE A 139 -15.76 5.37 -4.58
N ASP A 140 -16.02 5.46 -3.28
CA ASP A 140 -15.13 4.89 -2.26
C ASP A 140 -15.03 3.35 -2.38
N GLU A 141 -16.16 2.68 -2.62
CA GLU A 141 -16.21 1.23 -2.84
C GLU A 141 -15.41 0.83 -4.09
N LEU A 142 -15.53 1.55 -5.20
CA LEU A 142 -14.74 1.31 -6.41
C LEU A 142 -13.24 1.52 -6.17
N ALA A 143 -12.86 2.54 -5.41
CA ALA A 143 -11.45 2.77 -5.05
C ALA A 143 -10.87 1.63 -4.20
N GLN A 144 -11.66 1.09 -3.26
CA GLN A 144 -11.26 -0.06 -2.45
C GLN A 144 -11.12 -1.33 -3.29
N ILE A 145 -12.08 -1.61 -4.18
CA ILE A 145 -12.04 -2.75 -5.10
C ILE A 145 -10.80 -2.66 -6.00
N TYR A 146 -10.49 -1.48 -6.53
CA TYR A 146 -9.29 -1.27 -7.34
C TYR A 146 -8.01 -1.62 -6.56
N GLY A 147 -7.92 -1.20 -5.30
CA GLY A 147 -6.81 -1.57 -4.41
C GLY A 147 -6.69 -3.08 -4.19
N GLN A 148 -7.82 -3.77 -3.99
CA GLN A 148 -7.86 -5.22 -3.82
C GLN A 148 -7.41 -5.95 -5.10
N ILE A 149 -7.85 -5.49 -6.28
CA ILE A 149 -7.42 -6.04 -7.57
C ILE A 149 -5.90 -5.91 -7.75
N GLN A 150 -5.31 -4.74 -7.44
CA GLN A 150 -3.86 -4.55 -7.51
C GLN A 150 -3.11 -5.51 -6.60
N THR A 151 -3.61 -5.74 -5.39
CA THR A 151 -3.03 -6.69 -4.44
C THR A 151 -3.13 -8.13 -4.96
N ALA A 152 -4.28 -8.50 -5.54
CA ALA A 152 -4.50 -9.82 -6.13
C ALA A 152 -3.56 -10.06 -7.33
N ILE A 153 -3.38 -9.07 -8.21
CA ILE A 153 -2.45 -9.13 -9.35
C ILE A 153 -1.03 -9.35 -8.83
N ALA A 154 -0.56 -8.55 -7.87
CA ALA A 154 0.78 -8.70 -7.32
C ALA A 154 1.00 -10.07 -6.62
N GLY A 155 -0.05 -10.64 -6.02
CA GLY A 155 -0.04 -11.99 -5.48
C GLY A 155 0.04 -13.05 -6.58
N ALA A 156 -0.77 -12.91 -7.64
CA ALA A 156 -0.79 -13.82 -8.77
C ALA A 156 0.56 -13.83 -9.52
N GLU A 157 1.17 -12.66 -9.76
CA GLU A 157 2.50 -12.55 -10.37
C GLU A 157 3.55 -13.37 -9.61
N ARG A 158 3.55 -13.33 -8.27
CA ARG A 158 4.48 -14.12 -7.46
C ARG A 158 4.23 -15.64 -7.57
N VAL A 159 2.95 -16.04 -7.59
CA VAL A 159 2.58 -17.46 -7.73
C VAL A 159 2.98 -17.97 -9.11
N PHE A 160 2.66 -17.22 -10.17
CA PHE A 160 3.04 -17.60 -11.53
C PHE A 160 4.55 -17.60 -11.75
N ALA A 161 5.28 -16.67 -11.15
CA ALA A 161 6.74 -16.65 -11.21
C ALA A 161 7.35 -17.95 -10.66
N VAL A 162 6.76 -18.54 -9.60
CA VAL A 162 7.20 -19.84 -9.07
C VAL A 162 6.72 -21.01 -9.96
N MET A 163 5.50 -20.92 -10.51
CA MET A 163 4.94 -21.97 -11.36
C MET A 163 5.64 -22.07 -12.71
N ASP A 164 6.09 -20.92 -13.24
CA ASP A 164 6.78 -20.82 -14.53
C ASP A 164 8.29 -21.10 -14.44
N GLU A 165 8.81 -21.30 -13.20
CA GLU A 165 10.21 -21.64 -13.00
C GLU A 165 10.52 -23.00 -13.66
N PRO A 166 11.57 -23.09 -14.50
CA PRO A 166 11.92 -24.32 -15.17
C PRO A 166 12.18 -25.44 -14.16
N LEU A 167 11.56 -26.58 -14.41
CA LEU A 167 11.77 -27.77 -13.58
C LEU A 167 13.22 -28.23 -13.69
N GLU A 168 13.71 -28.81 -12.60
CA GLU A 168 15.03 -29.45 -12.57
C GLU A 168 15.16 -30.47 -13.72
N ASP A 169 16.28 -30.39 -14.43
CA ASP A 169 16.59 -31.34 -15.49
C ASP A 169 16.82 -32.76 -14.90
N LYS A 170 15.85 -33.64 -15.14
CA LYS A 170 15.90 -35.04 -14.70
C LYS A 170 16.33 -36.01 -15.83
N SER A 171 16.98 -35.46 -16.86
CA SER A 171 17.35 -36.23 -18.08
C SER A 171 18.52 -37.22 -17.89
N GLY A 172 18.90 -37.53 -16.66
CA GLY A 172 19.90 -38.54 -16.41
C GLY A 172 19.42 -39.96 -16.70
N ASP A 173 19.97 -40.61 -17.74
CA ASP A 173 19.56 -41.96 -18.22
C ASP A 173 20.30 -43.12 -17.56
N LYS A 174 21.26 -42.85 -16.66
CA LYS A 174 22.09 -43.90 -16.04
C LYS A 174 21.57 -44.26 -14.66
N ASN A 175 21.03 -45.49 -14.54
CA ASN A 175 20.79 -46.12 -13.26
C ASN A 175 22.05 -46.89 -12.82
N MET A 176 22.52 -46.64 -11.63
CA MET A 176 23.62 -47.40 -11.03
C MET A 176 23.07 -48.38 -9.99
N ASP A 177 23.16 -49.68 -10.27
CA ASP A 177 22.69 -50.73 -9.37
C ASP A 177 23.62 -50.92 -8.15
N LYS A 178 24.91 -50.57 -8.25
CA LYS A 178 25.89 -50.56 -7.16
C LYS A 178 26.84 -49.42 -7.27
N LEU A 179 26.99 -48.65 -6.19
CA LEU A 179 27.98 -47.58 -6.02
C LEU A 179 29.12 -48.13 -5.14
N GLU A 180 30.35 -48.12 -5.67
CA GLU A 180 31.56 -48.48 -4.89
C GLU A 180 32.02 -47.39 -3.95
N GLY A 181 31.33 -46.22 -3.94
CA GLY A 181 31.62 -45.09 -3.06
C GLY A 181 32.88 -44.24 -3.44
N VAL A 182 33.46 -44.51 -4.60
CA VAL A 182 34.57 -43.74 -5.13
C VAL A 182 34.08 -42.62 -6.03
N ILE A 183 34.33 -41.36 -5.65
CA ILE A 183 33.98 -40.16 -6.43
C ILE A 183 35.28 -39.54 -6.89
N LYS A 184 35.44 -39.31 -8.20
CA LYS A 184 36.56 -38.59 -8.79
C LYS A 184 36.02 -37.40 -9.58
N PHE A 185 36.54 -36.24 -9.30
CA PHE A 185 36.33 -35.05 -10.11
C PHE A 185 37.47 -34.98 -11.12
N LYS A 186 37.20 -34.58 -12.34
CA LYS A 186 38.20 -34.40 -13.38
C LYS A 186 37.81 -33.20 -14.24
N ASP A 187 38.64 -32.16 -14.21
CA ASP A 187 38.52 -30.94 -14.98
C ASP A 187 37.10 -30.33 -14.87
N VAL A 188 36.52 -30.34 -13.65
CA VAL A 188 35.15 -29.86 -13.43
C VAL A 188 35.11 -28.34 -13.41
N ASN A 189 34.31 -27.80 -14.34
CA ASN A 189 34.01 -26.39 -14.42
C ASN A 189 32.53 -26.17 -14.07
N PHE A 190 32.23 -25.24 -13.16
CA PHE A 190 30.86 -25.00 -12.71
C PHE A 190 30.56 -23.51 -12.59
N SER A 191 29.35 -23.13 -12.99
CA SER A 191 28.80 -21.78 -12.91
C SER A 191 27.33 -21.84 -12.48
N TYR A 192 26.92 -21.01 -11.51
CA TYR A 192 25.50 -20.82 -11.17
C TYR A 192 24.78 -19.96 -12.23
N THR A 193 25.53 -19.02 -12.82
CA THR A 193 25.05 -18.16 -13.91
C THR A 193 26.07 -18.16 -15.03
N LYS A 194 25.61 -17.91 -16.27
CA LYS A 194 26.51 -17.92 -17.45
C LYS A 194 27.69 -16.92 -17.36
N ASP A 195 27.54 -15.88 -16.56
CA ASP A 195 28.50 -14.78 -16.48
C ASP A 195 29.54 -14.93 -15.34
N LYS A 196 29.36 -15.88 -14.44
CA LYS A 196 30.24 -16.04 -13.28
C LYS A 196 30.55 -17.51 -13.01
N GLN A 197 31.72 -17.93 -13.48
CA GLN A 197 32.24 -19.25 -13.16
C GLN A 197 32.75 -19.29 -11.69
N VAL A 198 32.41 -20.36 -10.98
CA VAL A 198 32.70 -20.56 -9.56
C VAL A 198 33.77 -21.66 -9.35
N LEU A 199 33.70 -22.72 -10.14
CA LEU A 199 34.74 -23.76 -10.11
C LEU A 199 35.48 -23.75 -11.44
N TYR A 200 36.80 -23.80 -11.38
CA TYR A 200 37.72 -23.85 -12.51
C TYR A 200 38.58 -25.12 -12.38
N ASP A 201 38.55 -25.96 -13.40
CA ASP A 201 39.43 -27.16 -13.52
C ASP A 201 39.61 -27.92 -12.20
N PHE A 202 38.50 -28.10 -11.48
CA PHE A 202 38.50 -28.75 -10.18
C PHE A 202 38.73 -30.27 -10.34
N ASN A 203 39.80 -30.79 -9.69
CA ASN A 203 40.22 -32.19 -9.73
C ASN A 203 40.26 -32.79 -8.32
#